data_ecabf66dbb41a6cee3999bc3fb33935f
#
_entry.id   ecabf66dbb41a6cee3999bc3fb33935f
#
_cell.length_a   1.000
_cell.length_b   1.000
_cell.length_c   1.000
_cell.angle_alpha   90.00
_cell.angle_beta   90.00
_cell.angle_gamma   90.00
#
_symmetry.space_group_name_H-M   'P 1'
#
loop_
_entity.id
_entity.type
_entity.pdbx_description
1 polymer ?
#
loop_
_entity_poly.entity_id
_entity_poly.type
_entity_poly.pdbx_seq_one_letter_code
_entity_poly.pdbx_strand_id
1 'polypeptide(L)'
;MDFSERLGQVIYATWGFKATGNLEKEGFLDFSPPGPPDEPEVADLRDGIYSFYMYERNQRGAPVFQSSSLHAMEHCLALNYGNSLRESLGFQPVCLARDLKIRVGWSLVPVGDGRRPGYLGIRSENGVFYSCRTYQSWLLLCLSYVVEYSPLDVLECYLRPDAGPLLTQWVDREWKPEEDE
;
A
#
# COMPACT_ATOMS: atom_id res chain seq x y z
N MET A 1 18.75 -6.17 -0.98
CA MET A 1 17.47 -6.34 -1.68
C MET A 1 16.60 -5.16 -1.29
N ASP A 2 16.15 -4.41 -2.23
CA ASP A 2 15.25 -3.28 -2.01
C ASP A 2 13.77 -3.73 -1.95
N PHE A 3 12.88 -2.78 -1.64
CA PHE A 3 11.45 -3.04 -1.49
C PHE A 3 10.81 -3.60 -2.78
N SER A 4 11.09 -2.98 -3.94
CA SER A 4 10.52 -3.39 -5.23
C SER A 4 10.92 -4.81 -5.62
N GLU A 5 12.21 -5.15 -5.45
CA GLU A 5 12.73 -6.51 -5.69
C GLU A 5 12.03 -7.53 -4.79
N ARG A 6 11.88 -7.21 -3.50
CA ARG A 6 11.25 -8.10 -2.53
C ARG A 6 9.78 -8.31 -2.82
N LEU A 7 9.03 -7.23 -3.05
CA LEU A 7 7.61 -7.31 -3.38
C LEU A 7 7.39 -8.15 -4.66
N GLY A 8 8.20 -7.91 -5.70
CA GLY A 8 8.15 -8.68 -6.95
C GLY A 8 8.41 -10.18 -6.75
N GLN A 9 9.39 -10.54 -5.90
CA GLN A 9 9.67 -11.94 -5.56
C GLN A 9 8.49 -12.61 -4.86
N VAL A 10 7.86 -11.92 -3.91
CA VAL A 10 6.72 -12.45 -3.15
C VAL A 10 5.50 -12.62 -4.04
N ILE A 11 5.19 -11.64 -4.88
CA ILE A 11 4.11 -11.72 -5.87
C ILE A 11 4.31 -12.92 -6.80
N TYR A 12 5.54 -13.11 -7.29
CA TYR A 12 5.85 -14.26 -8.14
C TYR A 12 5.67 -15.60 -7.40
N ALA A 13 6.16 -15.68 -6.18
CA ALA A 13 6.05 -16.91 -5.38
C ALA A 13 4.61 -17.25 -5.00
N THR A 14 3.75 -16.22 -4.80
CA THR A 14 2.38 -16.38 -4.32
C THR A 14 1.39 -16.53 -5.47
N TRP A 15 1.51 -15.71 -6.51
CA TRP A 15 0.51 -15.62 -7.58
C TRP A 15 1.02 -16.09 -8.96
N GLY A 16 2.32 -16.42 -9.09
CA GLY A 16 2.89 -17.02 -10.30
C GLY A 16 3.16 -16.04 -11.45
N PHE A 17 2.95 -14.74 -11.28
CA PHE A 17 3.32 -13.74 -12.28
C PHE A 17 4.45 -12.83 -11.80
N LYS A 18 5.22 -12.30 -12.75
CA LYS A 18 6.40 -11.48 -12.46
C LYS A 18 6.05 -10.01 -12.53
N ALA A 19 6.18 -9.30 -11.41
CA ALA A 19 6.23 -7.84 -11.45
C ALA A 19 7.47 -7.37 -12.23
N THR A 20 7.35 -6.29 -13.01
CA THR A 20 8.42 -5.74 -13.83
C THR A 20 8.76 -4.31 -13.42
N GLY A 21 10.04 -3.94 -13.53
CA GLY A 21 10.56 -2.64 -13.12
C GLY A 21 11.03 -2.59 -11.67
N ASN A 22 11.48 -1.40 -11.27
CA ASN A 22 11.93 -1.07 -9.92
C ASN A 22 11.64 0.40 -9.64
N LEU A 23 10.85 0.68 -8.63
CA LEU A 23 10.35 2.03 -8.39
C LEU A 23 11.45 3.01 -7.99
N GLU A 24 12.45 2.56 -7.23
CA GLU A 24 13.59 3.38 -6.82
C GLU A 24 14.58 3.63 -7.97
N LYS A 25 14.90 2.57 -8.74
CA LYS A 25 15.95 2.62 -9.77
C LYS A 25 15.46 3.09 -11.13
N GLU A 26 14.23 2.70 -11.49
CA GLU A 26 13.67 2.87 -12.82
C GLU A 26 12.46 3.82 -12.84
N GLY A 27 11.93 4.16 -11.67
CA GLY A 27 10.78 5.05 -11.54
C GLY A 27 9.44 4.41 -11.90
N PHE A 28 9.38 3.09 -12.06
CA PHE A 28 8.12 2.38 -12.28
C PHE A 28 8.16 0.98 -11.69
N LEU A 29 6.98 0.44 -11.42
CA LEU A 29 6.77 -0.94 -11.01
C LEU A 29 5.39 -1.38 -11.53
N ASP A 30 5.38 -2.40 -12.39
CA ASP A 30 4.18 -2.92 -13.05
C ASP A 30 3.84 -4.29 -12.47
N PHE A 31 2.64 -4.43 -11.97
CA PHE A 31 2.09 -5.64 -11.34
C PHE A 31 1.11 -6.37 -12.26
N SER A 32 1.10 -6.07 -13.56
CA SER A 32 0.17 -6.68 -14.50
C SER A 32 0.46 -8.17 -14.67
N PRO A 33 -0.51 -9.07 -14.48
CA PRO A 33 -0.36 -10.48 -14.82
C PRO A 33 -0.16 -10.66 -16.34
N PRO A 34 0.50 -11.75 -16.78
CA PRO A 34 0.69 -12.03 -18.20
C PRO A 34 -0.66 -12.33 -18.88
N GLY A 35 -0.91 -11.67 -19.99
CA GLY A 35 -2.17 -11.78 -20.76
C GLY A 35 -2.80 -10.41 -20.96
N PRO A 36 -3.98 -10.29 -21.57
CA PRO A 36 -4.74 -9.06 -21.54
C PRO A 36 -5.27 -8.88 -20.10
N PRO A 37 -4.62 -8.07 -19.27
CA PRO A 37 -5.10 -7.85 -17.92
C PRO A 37 -6.34 -6.97 -18.03
N ASP A 38 -7.44 -7.45 -17.46
CA ASP A 38 -8.64 -6.63 -17.38
C ASP A 38 -8.38 -5.39 -16.49
N GLU A 39 -7.46 -5.51 -15.52
CA GLU A 39 -7.14 -4.49 -14.53
C GLU A 39 -5.64 -4.48 -14.15
N PRO A 40 -4.75 -3.94 -15.01
CA PRO A 40 -3.35 -3.80 -14.61
C PRO A 40 -3.19 -2.79 -13.47
N GLU A 41 -2.22 -3.05 -12.59
CA GLU A 41 -1.84 -2.17 -11.50
C GLU A 41 -0.41 -1.67 -11.72
N VAL A 42 -0.21 -0.36 -11.72
CA VAL A 42 1.08 0.26 -12.01
C VAL A 42 1.38 1.38 -11.03
N ALA A 43 2.58 1.37 -10.46
CA ALA A 43 3.16 2.53 -9.78
C ALA A 43 4.20 3.18 -10.68
N ASP A 44 4.13 4.49 -10.92
CA ASP A 44 5.10 5.23 -11.71
C ASP A 44 5.52 6.57 -11.07
N LEU A 45 6.71 7.04 -11.44
CA LEU A 45 7.25 8.35 -11.08
C LEU A 45 7.18 9.29 -12.29
N ARG A 46 6.43 10.38 -12.18
CA ARG A 46 6.37 11.46 -13.18
C ARG A 46 6.44 12.81 -12.50
N ASP A 47 7.28 13.69 -13.02
CA ASP A 47 7.44 15.05 -12.49
C ASP A 47 7.69 15.11 -10.98
N GLY A 48 8.44 14.16 -10.42
CA GLY A 48 8.74 14.06 -9.01
C GLY A 48 7.59 13.54 -8.13
N ILE A 49 6.51 13.03 -8.73
CA ILE A 49 5.35 12.46 -8.02
C ILE A 49 5.22 10.98 -8.37
N TYR A 50 5.32 10.13 -7.36
CA TYR A 50 4.94 8.72 -7.44
C TYR A 50 3.43 8.61 -7.48
N SER A 51 2.90 7.79 -8.39
CA SER A 51 1.47 7.58 -8.57
C SER A 51 1.17 6.10 -8.72
N PHE A 52 0.27 5.57 -7.91
CA PHE A 52 -0.23 4.21 -8.02
C PHE A 52 -1.61 4.22 -8.67
N TYR A 53 -1.78 3.40 -9.70
CA TYR A 53 -2.99 3.31 -10.51
C TYR A 53 -3.51 1.88 -10.53
N MET A 54 -4.83 1.78 -10.48
CA MET A 54 -5.56 0.60 -10.91
C MET A 54 -6.24 0.95 -12.24
N TYR A 55 -6.16 0.07 -13.20
CA TYR A 55 -6.79 0.24 -14.50
C TYR A 55 -8.13 -0.48 -14.47
N GLU A 56 -9.17 0.17 -14.97
CA GLU A 56 -10.47 -0.44 -15.13
C GLU A 56 -10.76 -0.53 -16.63
N ARG A 57 -11.07 -1.73 -17.13
CA ARG A 57 -11.40 -2.00 -18.55
C ARG A 57 -10.36 -1.43 -19.52
N ASN A 58 -9.07 -1.64 -19.24
CA ASN A 58 -7.95 -1.08 -20.02
C ASN A 58 -7.88 0.45 -20.08
N GLN A 59 -8.62 1.16 -19.23
CA GLN A 59 -8.52 2.60 -19.09
C GLN A 59 -7.82 2.95 -17.79
N ARG A 60 -6.79 3.79 -17.89
CA ARG A 60 -6.10 4.33 -16.70
C ARG A 60 -7.06 5.23 -15.95
N GLY A 61 -7.45 4.80 -14.76
CA GLY A 61 -8.28 5.57 -13.84
C GLY A 61 -7.55 6.76 -13.22
N ALA A 62 -8.21 7.44 -12.29
CA ALA A 62 -7.53 8.37 -11.40
C ALA A 62 -6.56 7.59 -10.50
N PRO A 63 -5.40 8.18 -10.11
CA PRO A 63 -4.48 7.49 -9.22
C PRO A 63 -5.15 7.18 -7.88
N VAL A 64 -4.98 5.95 -7.42
CA VAL A 64 -5.43 5.49 -6.09
C VAL A 64 -4.66 6.22 -5.00
N PHE A 65 -3.37 6.40 -5.23
CA PHE A 65 -2.47 7.08 -4.30
C PHE A 65 -1.41 7.86 -5.06
N GLN A 66 -1.04 9.03 -4.53
CA GLN A 66 0.06 9.84 -5.03
C GLN A 66 0.88 10.38 -3.87
N SER A 67 2.20 10.45 -4.03
CA SER A 67 3.11 11.10 -3.07
C SER A 67 4.40 11.57 -3.74
N SER A 68 5.01 12.64 -3.24
CA SER A 68 6.39 12.99 -3.60
C SER A 68 7.43 12.15 -2.84
N SER A 69 7.00 11.32 -1.90
CA SER A 69 7.86 10.45 -1.08
C SER A 69 7.81 9.01 -1.60
N LEU A 70 8.97 8.47 -2.02
CA LEU A 70 9.12 7.05 -2.31
C LEU A 70 8.73 6.20 -1.10
N HIS A 71 9.19 6.56 0.08
CA HIS A 71 8.88 5.89 1.34
C HIS A 71 7.36 5.75 1.58
N ALA A 72 6.59 6.82 1.35
CA ALA A 72 5.13 6.76 1.48
C ALA A 72 4.48 5.90 0.38
N MET A 73 5.03 5.89 -0.83
CA MET A 73 4.53 5.05 -1.93
C MET A 73 4.79 3.57 -1.64
N GLU A 74 5.97 3.21 -1.19
CA GLU A 74 6.31 1.82 -0.83
C GLU A 74 5.43 1.31 0.32
N HIS A 75 5.13 2.14 1.33
CA HIS A 75 4.15 1.80 2.36
C HIS A 75 2.74 1.60 1.77
N CYS A 76 2.33 2.47 0.84
CA CYS A 76 1.05 2.30 0.16
C CYS A 76 0.96 0.93 -0.52
N LEU A 77 2.00 0.52 -1.24
CA LEU A 77 2.08 -0.79 -1.89
C LEU A 77 2.08 -1.94 -0.86
N ALA A 78 2.85 -1.83 0.23
CA ALA A 78 2.84 -2.83 1.29
C ALA A 78 1.45 -3.00 1.92
N LEU A 79 0.73 -1.90 2.14
CA LEU A 79 -0.63 -1.91 2.69
C LEU A 79 -1.64 -2.47 1.68
N ASN A 80 -1.52 -2.10 0.39
CA ASN A 80 -2.43 -2.54 -0.66
C ASN A 80 -2.33 -4.06 -0.90
N TYR A 81 -1.11 -4.59 -0.98
CA TYR A 81 -0.88 -6.01 -1.25
C TYR A 81 -0.81 -6.88 0.01
N GLY A 82 -0.52 -6.30 1.17
CA GLY A 82 -0.19 -7.04 2.38
C GLY A 82 -1.25 -8.06 2.79
N ASN A 83 -2.52 -7.65 2.89
CA ASN A 83 -3.59 -8.58 3.26
C ASN A 83 -3.93 -9.59 2.17
N SER A 84 -3.88 -9.23 0.89
CA SER A 84 -4.11 -10.17 -0.21
C SER A 84 -3.02 -11.25 -0.26
N LEU A 85 -1.76 -10.89 0.03
CA LEU A 85 -0.67 -11.85 0.19
C LEU A 85 -0.90 -12.76 1.40
N ARG A 86 -1.35 -12.22 2.54
CA ARG A 86 -1.66 -13.00 3.74
C ARG A 86 -2.78 -14.02 3.48
N GLU A 87 -3.86 -13.58 2.84
CA GLU A 87 -4.97 -14.44 2.46
C GLU A 87 -4.51 -15.60 1.58
N SER A 88 -3.73 -15.30 0.54
CA SER A 88 -3.15 -16.33 -0.35
C SER A 88 -2.21 -17.31 0.38
N LEU A 89 -1.59 -16.87 1.49
CA LEU A 89 -0.74 -17.71 2.35
C LEU A 89 -1.53 -18.42 3.45
N GLY A 90 -2.85 -18.23 3.54
CA GLY A 90 -3.71 -18.81 4.57
C GLY A 90 -3.53 -18.15 5.95
N PHE A 91 -3.04 -16.89 6.00
CA PHE A 91 -2.83 -16.17 7.25
C PHE A 91 -3.99 -15.23 7.55
N GLN A 92 -4.22 -14.98 8.83
CA GLN A 92 -5.24 -14.04 9.30
C GLN A 92 -4.87 -12.60 8.89
N PRO A 93 -5.85 -11.75 8.49
CA PRO A 93 -5.60 -10.39 8.06
C PRO A 93 -5.06 -9.50 9.19
N VAL A 94 -4.36 -8.43 8.79
CA VAL A 94 -3.91 -7.36 9.67
C VAL A 94 -4.83 -6.16 9.52
N CYS A 95 -5.48 -5.74 10.59
CA CYS A 95 -6.48 -4.68 10.64
C CYS A 95 -5.95 -3.45 11.38
N LEU A 96 -5.08 -2.65 10.72
CA LEU A 96 -4.42 -1.47 11.33
C LEU A 96 -5.40 -0.38 11.76
N ALA A 97 -6.43 -0.14 11.01
CA ALA A 97 -7.42 0.93 11.26
C ALA A 97 -8.83 0.35 11.44
N ARG A 98 -8.97 -0.70 12.25
CA ARG A 98 -10.26 -1.38 12.49
C ARG A 98 -11.38 -0.40 12.88
N ASP A 99 -11.08 0.58 13.71
CA ASP A 99 -12.04 1.59 14.17
C ASP A 99 -12.10 2.84 13.26
N LEU A 100 -11.49 2.81 12.08
CA LEU A 100 -11.38 3.95 11.18
C LEU A 100 -10.77 5.20 11.84
N LYS A 101 -9.86 5.01 12.79
CA LYS A 101 -9.17 6.08 13.51
C LYS A 101 -7.75 6.24 13.02
N ILE A 102 -7.32 7.49 12.89
CA ILE A 102 -5.92 7.80 12.71
C ILE A 102 -5.16 7.52 14.02
N ARG A 103 -3.91 7.10 13.90
CA ARG A 103 -3.03 6.88 15.07
C ARG A 103 -2.89 8.16 15.89
N VAL A 104 -2.87 8.03 17.22
CA VAL A 104 -2.62 9.16 18.14
C VAL A 104 -1.29 9.83 17.78
N GLY A 105 -1.28 11.16 17.78
CA GLY A 105 -0.12 11.96 17.36
C GLY A 105 -0.06 12.23 15.85
N TRP A 106 -1.06 11.80 15.08
CA TRP A 106 -1.20 12.08 13.66
C TRP A 106 -2.52 12.78 13.34
N SER A 107 -2.55 13.52 12.25
CA SER A 107 -3.75 14.19 11.75
C SER A 107 -3.85 14.09 10.24
N LEU A 108 -5.08 14.05 9.72
CA LEU A 108 -5.37 14.23 8.30
C LEU A 108 -5.31 15.72 7.96
N VAL A 109 -4.67 16.05 6.84
CA VAL A 109 -4.51 17.44 6.39
C VAL A 109 -5.01 17.54 4.95
N PRO A 110 -5.91 18.49 4.65
CA PRO A 110 -6.30 18.76 3.26
C PRO A 110 -5.08 19.09 2.40
N VAL A 111 -4.99 18.47 1.21
CA VAL A 111 -3.92 18.69 0.24
C VAL A 111 -4.53 19.20 -1.06
N GLY A 112 -4.06 20.36 -1.53
CA GLY A 112 -4.49 20.93 -2.80
C GLY A 112 -5.03 22.35 -2.70
N ASP A 113 -5.35 22.94 -3.85
CA ASP A 113 -5.79 24.33 -4.03
C ASP A 113 -7.30 24.55 -3.89
N GLY A 114 -8.01 23.62 -3.29
CA GLY A 114 -9.47 23.65 -3.17
C GLY A 114 -10.25 23.26 -4.44
N ARG A 115 -9.58 23.07 -5.56
CA ARG A 115 -10.23 22.67 -6.83
C ARG A 115 -10.56 21.18 -6.91
N ARG A 116 -9.94 20.38 -6.05
CA ARG A 116 -10.19 18.93 -5.92
C ARG A 116 -10.43 18.58 -4.45
N PRO A 117 -11.66 18.75 -3.95
CA PRO A 117 -12.02 18.34 -2.60
C PRO A 117 -11.86 16.83 -2.47
N GLY A 118 -11.32 16.38 -1.34
CA GLY A 118 -11.19 14.96 -1.03
C GLY A 118 -9.76 14.40 -1.03
N TYR A 119 -8.76 15.18 -1.45
CA TYR A 119 -7.36 14.78 -1.30
C TYR A 119 -6.83 15.15 0.08
N LEU A 120 -6.24 14.18 0.77
CA LEU A 120 -5.72 14.32 2.13
C LEU A 120 -4.25 13.88 2.18
N GLY A 121 -3.48 14.49 3.07
CA GLY A 121 -2.17 14.00 3.50
C GLY A 121 -2.20 13.68 4.99
N ILE A 122 -1.08 13.22 5.54
CA ILE A 122 -0.92 12.97 6.97
C ILE A 122 0.20 13.81 7.56
N ARG A 123 -0.02 14.29 8.78
CA ARG A 123 0.95 15.08 9.55
C ARG A 123 1.07 14.54 10.96
N SER A 124 2.31 14.36 11.45
CA SER A 124 2.59 14.06 12.85
C SER A 124 2.56 15.34 13.71
N GLU A 125 2.38 15.19 15.02
CA GLU A 125 2.51 16.29 15.99
C GLU A 125 3.92 16.90 15.98
N ASN A 126 4.94 16.12 15.64
CA ASN A 126 6.33 16.56 15.50
C ASN A 126 6.58 17.35 14.19
N GLY A 127 5.55 17.62 13.41
CA GLY A 127 5.64 18.41 12.19
C GLY A 127 6.08 17.63 10.94
N VAL A 128 6.36 16.34 11.03
CA VAL A 128 6.65 15.51 9.84
C VAL A 128 5.38 15.42 9.01
N PHE A 129 5.49 15.76 7.73
CA PHE A 129 4.36 15.80 6.83
C PHE A 129 4.62 14.97 5.57
N TYR A 130 3.71 14.06 5.27
CA TYR A 130 3.69 13.32 4.02
C TYR A 130 2.56 13.86 3.15
N SER A 131 2.93 14.53 2.06
CA SER A 131 2.00 14.99 1.05
C SER A 131 1.52 13.80 0.24
N CYS A 132 0.39 13.24 0.65
CA CYS A 132 -0.25 12.14 -0.02
C CYS A 132 -1.57 12.62 -0.62
N ARG A 133 -1.93 12.08 -1.79
CA ARG A 133 -3.22 12.32 -2.41
C ARG A 133 -3.89 10.97 -2.62
N THR A 134 -5.03 10.77 -1.99
CA THR A 134 -5.84 9.58 -2.20
C THR A 134 -7.32 9.90 -1.94
N TYR A 135 -8.19 9.25 -2.67
CA TYR A 135 -9.63 9.23 -2.37
C TYR A 135 -9.99 8.10 -1.38
N GLN A 136 -9.04 7.21 -1.08
CA GLN A 136 -9.21 6.11 -0.14
C GLN A 136 -8.67 6.51 1.23
N SER A 137 -9.49 7.18 2.05
CA SER A 137 -9.06 7.68 3.36
C SER A 137 -8.52 6.58 4.30
N TRP A 138 -9.04 5.34 4.19
CA TRP A 138 -8.55 4.20 4.97
C TRP A 138 -7.05 3.96 4.81
N LEU A 139 -6.53 4.21 3.60
CA LEU A 139 -5.12 4.02 3.31
C LEU A 139 -4.24 4.99 4.12
N LEU A 140 -4.68 6.24 4.28
CA LEU A 140 -3.97 7.22 5.12
C LEU A 140 -4.07 6.89 6.61
N LEU A 141 -5.22 6.34 7.04
CA LEU A 141 -5.37 5.88 8.42
C LEU A 141 -4.36 4.75 8.69
N CYS A 142 -4.30 3.73 7.83
CA CYS A 142 -3.34 2.64 7.95
C CYS A 142 -1.89 3.14 7.87
N LEU A 143 -1.59 4.06 6.94
CA LEU A 143 -0.26 4.65 6.78
C LEU A 143 0.23 5.30 8.07
N SER A 144 -0.63 5.98 8.83
CA SER A 144 -0.26 6.62 10.10
C SER A 144 0.29 5.65 11.16
N TYR A 145 -0.03 4.36 11.06
CA TYR A 145 0.47 3.32 11.99
C TYR A 145 1.84 2.78 11.60
N VAL A 146 2.21 2.86 10.34
CA VAL A 146 3.40 2.15 9.81
C VAL A 146 4.47 3.08 9.24
N VAL A 147 4.16 4.33 8.89
CA VAL A 147 5.04 5.24 8.14
C VAL A 147 6.38 5.55 8.84
N GLU A 148 6.50 5.33 10.13
CA GLU A 148 7.74 5.51 10.90
C GLU A 148 8.69 4.30 10.81
N TYR A 149 8.24 3.18 10.26
CA TYR A 149 9.04 1.98 10.05
C TYR A 149 9.63 1.94 8.64
N SER A 150 10.49 0.98 8.35
CA SER A 150 10.90 0.67 6.99
C SER A 150 9.75 0.02 6.21
N PRO A 151 9.46 0.44 4.97
CA PRO A 151 8.43 -0.23 4.15
C PRO A 151 8.71 -1.72 3.95
N LEU A 152 10.00 -2.09 3.84
CA LEU A 152 10.43 -3.47 3.71
C LEU A 152 10.12 -4.27 4.99
N ASP A 153 10.36 -3.71 6.17
CA ASP A 153 10.05 -4.38 7.43
C ASP A 153 8.54 -4.56 7.60
N VAL A 154 7.73 -3.60 7.17
CA VAL A 154 6.27 -3.71 7.16
C VAL A 154 5.82 -4.82 6.22
N LEU A 155 6.36 -4.89 4.99
CA LEU A 155 6.09 -5.96 4.05
C LEU A 155 6.46 -7.34 4.65
N GLU A 156 7.65 -7.47 5.24
CA GLU A 156 8.09 -8.72 5.87
C GLU A 156 7.18 -9.16 7.04
N CYS A 157 6.59 -8.20 7.76
CA CYS A 157 5.59 -8.53 8.79
C CYS A 157 4.31 -9.12 8.17
N TYR A 158 3.84 -8.59 7.05
CA TYR A 158 2.70 -9.19 6.34
C TYR A 158 2.96 -10.63 5.89
N LEU A 159 4.21 -11.01 5.62
CA LEU A 159 4.58 -12.35 5.16
C LEU A 159 4.76 -13.39 6.28
N ARG A 160 4.55 -13.01 7.54
CA ARG A 160 4.66 -13.91 8.69
C ARG A 160 3.28 -14.23 9.27
N PRO A 161 3.03 -15.49 9.71
CA PRO A 161 1.74 -15.86 10.28
C PRO A 161 1.30 -14.96 11.43
N ASP A 162 2.24 -14.60 12.33
CA ASP A 162 2.01 -13.74 13.50
C ASP A 162 2.10 -12.24 13.20
N ALA A 163 2.42 -11.87 11.95
CA ALA A 163 2.71 -10.50 11.52
C ALA A 163 3.76 -9.76 12.39
N GLY A 164 4.66 -10.51 13.03
CA GLY A 164 5.67 -9.93 13.94
C GLY A 164 6.91 -9.38 13.22
N PRO A 165 7.64 -8.50 13.91
CA PRO A 165 7.31 -7.99 15.25
C PRO A 165 6.39 -6.75 15.26
N LEU A 166 6.20 -6.05 14.12
CA LEU A 166 5.57 -4.72 14.09
C LEU A 166 4.05 -4.76 14.13
N LEU A 167 3.43 -5.76 13.52
CA LEU A 167 1.99 -5.78 13.23
C LEU A 167 1.19 -6.81 14.04
N THR A 168 1.83 -7.57 14.91
CA THR A 168 1.22 -8.69 15.67
C THR A 168 -0.07 -8.30 16.43
N GLN A 169 -0.11 -7.08 17.00
CA GLN A 169 -1.25 -6.61 17.78
C GLN A 169 -2.51 -6.32 16.94
N TRP A 170 -2.36 -6.19 15.61
CA TRP A 170 -3.45 -5.91 14.69
C TRP A 170 -3.89 -7.13 13.88
N VAL A 171 -3.33 -8.32 14.16
CA VAL A 171 -3.80 -9.58 13.53
C VAL A 171 -5.22 -9.87 14.00
N ASP A 172 -6.15 -10.06 13.06
CA ASP A 172 -7.52 -10.44 13.35
C ASP A 172 -7.64 -11.94 13.64
N ARG A 173 -7.52 -12.29 14.90
CA ARG A 173 -7.57 -13.69 15.37
C ARG A 173 -8.96 -14.31 15.31
N GLU A 174 -10.00 -13.51 15.12
CA GLU A 174 -11.39 -13.97 15.02
C GLU A 174 -11.81 -14.23 13.57
N TRP A 175 -11.02 -13.70 12.61
CA TRP A 175 -11.32 -13.91 11.20
C TRP A 175 -11.18 -15.39 10.83
N LYS A 176 -12.16 -15.88 10.08
CA LYS A 176 -12.16 -17.22 9.46
C LYS A 176 -12.31 -17.01 7.96
N PRO A 177 -11.54 -17.75 7.13
CA PRO A 177 -11.77 -17.75 5.69
C PRO A 177 -13.22 -18.18 5.40
N GLU A 178 -13.84 -17.56 4.41
CA GLU A 178 -15.13 -18.04 3.90
C GLU A 178 -14.91 -19.47 3.40
N GLU A 179 -15.66 -20.43 3.95
CA GLU A 179 -15.68 -21.78 3.43
C GLU A 179 -16.42 -21.69 2.08
N ASP A 180 -15.72 -21.96 0.98
CA ASP A 180 -16.33 -22.04 -0.35
C ASP A 180 -17.44 -23.13 -0.30
N GLU A 181 -18.71 -22.70 -0.42
CA GLU A 181 -19.86 -23.60 -0.54
C GLU A 181 -19.95 -24.27 -1.92
#